data_dafa1c53528bb3c4e501d1bf181dc103
#
_entry.id   dafa1c53528bb3c4e501d1bf181dc103
#
_cell.length_a   1.000
_cell.length_b   1.000
_cell.length_c   1.000
_cell.angle_alpha   90.00
_cell.angle_beta   90.00
_cell.angle_gamma   90.00
#
_symmetry.space_group_name_H-M   'P 1'
#
loop_
_entity.id
_entity.type
_entity.pdbx_description
1 polymer ?
#
loop_
_entity_poly.entity_id
_entity_poly.type
_entity_poly.pdbx_seq_one_letter_code
_entity_poly.pdbx_strand_id
1 'polypeptide(L)'
;AKKRLMTFENVKVAVLGLAFKPGTDDLREAPALDNVRLLLEHGADVVCYDPIAAANFHKLYPQIKMANSVEETLEGAFCCFIFTEWEEFIRLTPETFRRKMRVPLVYDGRNIFDPEHMKRGGVEYYSIGR
;
A
#
# COMPACT_ATOMS: atom_id res chain seq x y z
N ALA A 1 -5.27 15.19 3.74
CA ALA A 1 -4.97 14.10 2.79
C ALA A 1 -5.45 14.44 1.40
N LYS A 2 -6.65 14.99 1.29
CA LYS A 2 -7.21 15.29 -0.04
C LYS A 2 -6.34 16.27 -0.81
N LYS A 3 -5.82 17.29 -0.14
CA LYS A 3 -4.94 18.26 -0.80
C LYS A 3 -3.66 17.63 -1.31
N ARG A 4 -3.11 16.70 -0.54
CA ARG A 4 -1.91 15.98 -0.98
C ARG A 4 -2.19 15.07 -2.16
N LEU A 5 -3.44 14.62 -2.28
CA LEU A 5 -3.83 13.66 -3.31
C LEU A 5 -4.33 14.30 -4.59
N MET A 6 -4.28 15.64 -4.66
CA MET A 6 -4.77 16.34 -5.84
C MET A 6 -4.01 16.05 -7.12
N THR A 7 -2.76 15.61 -6.99
CA THR A 7 -1.91 15.36 -8.15
C THR A 7 -1.23 14.02 -8.05
N PHE A 8 -2.01 12.95 -8.22
CA PHE A 8 -1.45 11.61 -8.31
C PHE A 8 -1.02 11.23 -9.72
N GLU A 9 -1.24 12.12 -10.68
CA GLU A 9 -0.94 11.80 -12.07
C GLU A 9 0.53 11.43 -12.23
N ASN A 10 0.78 10.22 -12.75
CA ASN A 10 2.12 9.66 -12.95
C ASN A 10 2.92 9.46 -11.67
N VAL A 11 2.27 9.44 -10.52
CA VAL A 11 2.93 9.19 -9.24
C VAL A 11 2.77 7.71 -8.90
N LYS A 12 3.89 7.04 -8.59
CA LYS A 12 3.84 5.64 -8.19
C LYS A 12 3.30 5.52 -6.78
N VAL A 13 2.28 4.69 -6.63
CA VAL A 13 1.65 4.40 -5.33
C VAL A 13 1.76 2.91 -5.06
N ALA A 14 2.35 2.54 -3.93
CA ALA A 14 2.47 1.15 -3.52
C ALA A 14 1.25 0.73 -2.72
N VAL A 15 0.72 -0.45 -3.01
CA VAL A 15 -0.39 -1.02 -2.25
C VAL A 15 0.04 -2.39 -1.73
N LEU A 16 0.09 -2.54 -0.41
CA LEU A 16 0.46 -3.79 0.24
C LEU A 16 -0.79 -4.44 0.83
N GLY A 17 -1.13 -5.62 0.29
CA GLY A 17 -2.30 -6.34 0.74
C GLY A 17 -3.56 -5.95 -0.02
N LEU A 18 -4.27 -6.95 -0.52
CA LEU A 18 -5.45 -6.73 -1.36
C LEU A 18 -6.71 -7.35 -0.76
N ALA A 19 -6.57 -8.53 -0.10
CA ALA A 19 -7.70 -9.18 0.53
C ALA A 19 -8.00 -8.53 1.88
N PHE A 20 -9.20 -8.75 2.38
CA PHE A 20 -9.65 -8.17 3.64
C PHE A 20 -8.76 -8.60 4.82
N LYS A 21 -8.28 -9.85 4.80
CA LYS A 21 -7.41 -10.37 5.86
C LYS A 21 -6.39 -11.32 5.26
N PRO A 22 -5.27 -11.59 5.97
CA PRO A 22 -4.25 -12.49 5.43
C PRO A 22 -4.75 -13.93 5.35
N GLY A 23 -4.09 -14.71 4.51
CA GLY A 23 -4.40 -16.12 4.38
C GLY A 23 -5.53 -16.45 3.44
N THR A 24 -6.06 -15.47 2.72
CA THR A 24 -7.16 -15.70 1.77
C THR A 24 -6.97 -14.87 0.50
N ASP A 25 -7.54 -15.34 -0.60
CA ASP A 25 -7.60 -14.58 -1.83
C ASP A 25 -8.97 -13.94 -2.06
N ASP A 26 -9.83 -13.97 -1.03
CA ASP A 26 -11.18 -13.42 -1.11
C ASP A 26 -11.12 -11.89 -1.11
N LEU A 27 -11.56 -11.31 -2.22
CA LEU A 27 -11.54 -9.85 -2.40
C LEU A 27 -12.88 -9.19 -2.09
N ARG A 28 -13.90 -9.96 -1.73
CA ARG A 28 -15.21 -9.38 -1.43
C ARG A 28 -15.11 -8.44 -0.24
N GLU A 29 -15.69 -7.26 -0.38
CA GLU A 29 -15.72 -6.24 0.66
C GLU A 29 -14.33 -5.79 1.12
N ALA A 30 -13.28 -6.05 0.33
CA ALA A 30 -11.93 -5.62 0.69
C ALA A 30 -11.79 -4.11 0.47
N PRO A 31 -11.34 -3.35 1.50
CA PRO A 31 -11.15 -1.91 1.36
C PRO A 31 -10.18 -1.53 0.25
N ALA A 32 -9.22 -2.42 -0.06
CA ALA A 32 -8.25 -2.15 -1.10
C ALA A 32 -8.92 -1.88 -2.46
N LEU A 33 -10.01 -2.58 -2.77
CA LEU A 33 -10.66 -2.42 -4.07
C LEU A 33 -11.17 -1.00 -4.29
N ASP A 34 -11.85 -0.43 -3.30
CA ASP A 34 -12.38 0.93 -3.42
C ASP A 34 -11.25 1.94 -3.48
N ASN A 35 -10.21 1.76 -2.67
CA ASN A 35 -9.11 2.69 -2.64
C ASN A 35 -8.28 2.65 -3.92
N VAL A 36 -8.04 1.46 -4.47
CA VAL A 36 -7.32 1.34 -5.73
C VAL A 36 -8.10 2.02 -6.86
N ARG A 37 -9.42 1.83 -6.89
CA ARG A 37 -10.23 2.48 -7.91
C ARG A 37 -10.11 4.00 -7.83
N LEU A 38 -10.16 4.56 -6.63
CA LEU A 38 -10.00 6.00 -6.45
C LEU A 38 -8.63 6.49 -6.91
N LEU A 39 -7.58 5.75 -6.58
CA LEU A 39 -6.23 6.11 -7.00
C LEU A 39 -6.12 6.13 -8.52
N LEU A 40 -6.69 5.13 -9.18
CA LEU A 40 -6.67 5.06 -10.64
C LEU A 40 -7.44 6.23 -11.25
N GLU A 41 -8.55 6.62 -10.65
CA GLU A 41 -9.34 7.76 -11.12
C GLU A 41 -8.56 9.07 -11.05
N HIS A 42 -7.61 9.14 -10.12
CA HIS A 42 -6.74 10.32 -9.98
C HIS A 42 -5.43 10.20 -10.76
N GLY A 43 -5.30 9.19 -11.60
CA GLY A 43 -4.16 9.06 -12.49
C GLY A 43 -2.92 8.44 -11.88
N ALA A 44 -3.03 7.83 -10.71
CA ALA A 44 -1.88 7.22 -10.04
C ALA A 44 -1.37 5.98 -10.80
N ASP A 45 -0.05 5.77 -10.74
CA ASP A 45 0.57 4.54 -11.22
C ASP A 45 0.58 3.56 -10.04
N VAL A 46 -0.42 2.71 -9.97
CA VAL A 46 -0.62 1.81 -8.84
C VAL A 46 0.15 0.51 -9.05
N VAL A 47 0.97 0.14 -8.07
CA VAL A 47 1.69 -1.13 -8.06
C VAL A 47 1.28 -1.87 -6.79
N CYS A 48 0.81 -3.10 -6.94
CA CYS A 48 0.24 -3.87 -5.84
C CYS A 48 1.05 -5.12 -5.54
N TYR A 49 0.98 -5.56 -4.29
CA TYR A 49 1.56 -6.84 -3.88
C TYR A 49 0.69 -7.49 -2.82
N ASP A 50 0.41 -8.76 -3.01
CA ASP A 50 -0.27 -9.60 -2.00
C ASP A 50 0.19 -11.04 -2.23
N PRO A 51 0.65 -11.75 -1.20
CA PRO A 51 1.18 -13.11 -1.37
C PRO A 51 0.18 -14.11 -1.94
N ILE A 52 -1.13 -13.89 -1.74
CA ILE A 52 -2.15 -14.86 -2.17
C ILE A 52 -3.16 -14.26 -3.13
N ALA A 53 -3.64 -13.03 -2.84
CA ALA A 53 -4.77 -12.47 -3.59
C ALA A 53 -4.39 -11.82 -4.92
N ALA A 54 -3.09 -11.77 -5.26
CA ALA A 54 -2.63 -11.06 -6.45
C ALA A 54 -3.31 -11.57 -7.74
N ALA A 55 -3.42 -12.88 -7.90
CA ALA A 55 -3.99 -13.45 -9.12
C ALA A 55 -5.46 -13.05 -9.30
N ASN A 56 -6.24 -13.12 -8.23
CA ASN A 56 -7.65 -12.73 -8.31
C ASN A 56 -7.81 -11.24 -8.57
N PHE A 57 -6.96 -10.44 -7.95
CA PHE A 57 -7.00 -9.00 -8.15
C PHE A 57 -6.65 -8.63 -9.59
N HIS A 58 -5.64 -9.31 -10.15
CA HIS A 58 -5.20 -9.03 -11.52
C HIS A 58 -6.29 -9.36 -12.55
N LYS A 59 -7.15 -10.33 -12.24
CA LYS A 59 -8.29 -10.61 -13.11
C LYS A 59 -9.27 -9.45 -13.15
N LEU A 60 -9.43 -8.73 -12.04
CA LEU A 60 -10.33 -7.59 -11.97
C LEU A 60 -9.71 -6.33 -12.59
N TYR A 61 -8.40 -6.18 -12.41
CA TYR A 61 -7.68 -4.99 -12.87
C TYR A 61 -6.41 -5.40 -13.61
N PRO A 62 -6.55 -5.93 -14.83
CA PRO A 62 -5.37 -6.43 -15.55
C PRO A 62 -4.37 -5.36 -15.93
N GLN A 63 -4.78 -4.10 -15.93
CA GLN A 63 -3.90 -2.99 -16.27
C GLN A 63 -2.97 -2.59 -15.12
N ILE A 64 -3.25 -3.05 -13.89
CA ILE A 64 -2.45 -2.69 -12.74
C ILE A 64 -1.25 -3.62 -12.65
N LYS A 65 -0.07 -3.04 -12.37
CA LYS A 65 1.15 -3.81 -12.22
C LYS A 65 1.15 -4.54 -10.88
N MET A 66 1.45 -5.83 -10.94
CA MET A 66 1.59 -6.66 -9.74
C MET A 66 3.06 -6.94 -9.52
N ALA A 67 3.60 -6.52 -8.39
CA ALA A 67 4.99 -6.76 -8.05
C ALA A 67 5.17 -8.14 -7.42
N ASN A 68 6.41 -8.64 -7.42
CA ASN A 68 6.73 -9.96 -6.91
C ASN A 68 7.23 -9.94 -5.47
N SER A 69 7.45 -8.76 -4.91
CA SER A 69 7.94 -8.63 -3.54
C SER A 69 7.54 -7.28 -2.96
N VAL A 70 7.63 -7.16 -1.64
CA VAL A 70 7.37 -5.89 -0.97
C VAL A 70 8.37 -4.85 -1.44
N GLU A 71 9.65 -5.23 -1.52
CA GLU A 71 10.71 -4.30 -1.92
C GLU A 71 10.46 -3.73 -3.30
N GLU A 72 10.08 -4.59 -4.24
CA GLU A 72 9.80 -4.13 -5.61
C GLU A 72 8.60 -3.19 -5.62
N THR A 73 7.60 -3.46 -4.79
CA THR A 73 6.41 -2.63 -4.71
C THR A 73 6.74 -1.23 -4.20
N LEU A 74 7.61 -1.15 -3.20
CA LEU A 74 7.97 0.11 -2.55
C LEU A 74 8.95 0.94 -3.37
N GLU A 75 9.72 0.32 -4.26
CA GLU A 75 10.82 1.00 -4.98
C GLU A 75 10.31 2.23 -5.72
N GLY A 76 10.79 3.41 -5.31
CA GLY A 76 10.44 4.67 -5.97
C GLY A 76 9.03 5.17 -5.71
N ALA A 77 8.29 4.55 -4.80
CA ALA A 77 6.92 4.97 -4.53
C ALA A 77 6.84 6.27 -3.76
N PHE A 78 5.81 7.06 -4.03
CA PHE A 78 5.58 8.33 -3.35
C PHE A 78 4.69 8.16 -2.12
N CYS A 79 3.95 7.06 -2.03
CA CYS A 79 3.24 6.69 -0.81
C CYS A 79 2.92 5.20 -0.84
N CYS A 80 2.58 4.67 0.32
CA CYS A 80 2.27 3.25 0.48
C CYS A 80 0.99 3.11 1.30
N PHE A 81 0.07 2.32 0.79
CA PHE A 81 -1.16 1.97 1.50
C PHE A 81 -1.07 0.52 1.95
N ILE A 82 -1.47 0.24 3.19
CA ILE A 82 -1.46 -1.13 3.75
C ILE A 82 -2.89 -1.50 4.10
N PHE A 83 -3.39 -2.56 3.47
CA PHE A 83 -4.77 -2.99 3.66
C PHE A 83 -4.92 -4.38 4.27
N THR A 84 -3.83 -5.12 4.43
CA THR A 84 -3.87 -6.47 5.01
C THR A 84 -2.69 -6.63 5.96
N GLU A 85 -2.89 -7.34 7.08
CA GLU A 85 -1.87 -7.46 8.11
C GLU A 85 -1.02 -8.74 7.94
N TRP A 86 -0.44 -8.94 6.77
CA TRP A 86 0.50 -10.03 6.54
C TRP A 86 1.72 -9.89 7.45
N GLU A 87 2.25 -11.02 7.91
CA GLU A 87 3.43 -11.04 8.77
C GLU A 87 4.61 -10.30 8.13
N GLU A 88 4.83 -10.51 6.83
CA GLU A 88 5.95 -9.85 6.15
C GLU A 88 5.79 -8.35 6.09
N PHE A 89 4.55 -7.82 6.16
CA PHE A 89 4.34 -6.37 6.23
C PHE A 89 4.63 -5.86 7.64
N ILE A 90 4.20 -6.62 8.65
CA ILE A 90 4.42 -6.24 10.05
C ILE A 90 5.91 -6.14 10.37
N ARG A 91 6.73 -6.95 9.70
CA ARG A 91 8.18 -6.96 9.90
C ARG A 91 8.91 -5.81 9.25
N LEU A 92 8.25 -5.02 8.43
CA LEU A 92 8.90 -3.89 7.77
C LEU A 92 9.31 -2.85 8.81
N THR A 93 10.44 -2.19 8.54
CA THR A 93 10.97 -1.17 9.45
C THR A 93 10.93 0.20 8.80
N PRO A 94 10.98 1.29 9.60
CA PRO A 94 11.05 2.63 9.01
C PRO A 94 12.20 2.79 8.03
N GLU A 95 13.33 2.15 8.30
CA GLU A 95 14.48 2.21 7.41
C GLU A 95 14.17 1.68 6.02
N THR A 96 13.42 0.59 5.94
CA THR A 96 13.04 0.00 4.66
C THR A 96 12.21 0.98 3.83
N PHE A 97 11.23 1.63 4.46
CA PHE A 97 10.42 2.61 3.77
C PHE A 97 11.25 3.79 3.28
N ARG A 98 12.17 4.28 4.12
CA ARG A 98 13.02 5.41 3.74
C ARG A 98 13.98 5.07 2.60
N ARG A 99 14.52 3.84 2.60
CA ARG A 99 15.48 3.44 1.57
C ARG A 99 14.82 3.16 0.23
N LYS A 100 13.65 2.54 0.24
CA LYS A 100 13.02 2.07 -0.99
C LYS A 100 12.11 3.10 -1.63
N MET A 101 11.40 3.87 -0.82
CA MET A 101 10.41 4.81 -1.33
C MET A 101 11.05 6.15 -1.69
N ARG A 102 10.47 6.80 -2.67
CA ARG A 102 10.87 8.15 -3.02
C ARG A 102 10.48 9.13 -1.92
N VAL A 103 9.29 8.95 -1.37
CA VAL A 103 8.80 9.71 -0.22
C VAL A 103 8.28 8.69 0.79
N PRO A 104 8.85 8.66 2.01
CA PRO A 104 8.42 7.65 2.99
C PRO A 104 7.11 8.06 3.67
N LEU A 105 6.03 7.95 2.93
CA LEU A 105 4.68 8.29 3.38
C LEU A 105 3.84 7.02 3.40
N VAL A 106 3.34 6.64 4.58
CA VAL A 106 2.63 5.38 4.77
C VAL A 106 1.24 5.62 5.36
N TYR A 107 0.24 5.08 4.71
CA TYR A 107 -1.14 5.04 5.21
C TYR A 107 -1.45 3.59 5.61
N ASP A 108 -1.57 3.36 6.91
CA ASP A 108 -1.73 2.02 7.47
C ASP A 108 -3.20 1.78 7.82
N GLY A 109 -3.90 1.07 6.97
CA GLY A 109 -5.31 0.78 7.16
C GLY A 109 -5.59 -0.33 8.17
N ARG A 110 -4.55 -1.00 8.67
CA ARG A 110 -4.71 -2.12 9.61
C ARG A 110 -4.04 -1.88 10.96
N ASN A 111 -3.43 -0.72 11.13
CA ASN A 111 -2.78 -0.34 12.40
C ASN A 111 -1.72 -1.34 12.83
N ILE A 112 -0.89 -1.79 11.87
CA ILE A 112 0.10 -2.83 12.15
C ILE A 112 1.40 -2.27 12.74
N PHE A 113 1.59 -0.95 12.70
CA PHE A 113 2.80 -0.32 13.21
C PHE A 113 2.51 0.59 14.39
N ASP A 114 3.51 0.76 15.26
CA ASP A 114 3.47 1.75 16.32
C ASP A 114 3.74 3.14 15.72
N PRO A 115 2.79 4.09 15.86
CA PRO A 115 2.95 5.41 15.24
C PRO A 115 4.20 6.16 15.70
N GLU A 116 4.53 6.08 16.99
CA GLU A 116 5.71 6.75 17.52
C GLU A 116 6.99 6.19 16.91
N HIS A 117 7.07 4.86 16.80
CA HIS A 117 8.24 4.21 16.22
C HIS A 117 8.44 4.62 14.77
N MET A 118 7.35 4.66 14.00
CA MET A 118 7.42 5.03 12.60
C MET A 118 7.85 6.48 12.43
N LYS A 119 7.28 7.38 13.20
CA LYS A 119 7.62 8.80 13.11
C LYS A 119 9.06 9.08 13.52
N ARG A 120 9.53 8.44 14.61
CA ARG A 120 10.92 8.59 15.03
C ARG A 120 11.88 8.06 13.99
N GLY A 121 11.45 7.05 13.23
CA GLY A 121 12.29 6.49 12.18
C GLY A 121 12.26 7.28 10.88
N GLY A 122 11.58 8.42 10.83
CA GLY A 122 11.59 9.29 9.68
C GLY A 122 10.50 9.01 8.65
N VAL A 123 9.48 8.25 9.02
CA VAL A 123 8.36 7.94 8.14
C VAL A 123 7.18 8.84 8.48
N GLU A 124 6.62 9.48 7.46
CA GLU A 124 5.36 10.22 7.61
C GLU A 124 4.24 9.17 7.64
N TYR A 125 3.66 8.96 8.81
CA TYR A 125 2.80 7.80 9.06
C TYR A 125 1.42 8.21 9.52
N TYR A 126 0.41 7.62 8.90
CA TYR A 126 -1.00 7.83 9.25
C TYR A 126 -1.66 6.47 9.40
N SER A 127 -2.42 6.29 10.49
CA SER A 127 -3.18 5.06 10.70
C SER A 127 -4.66 5.36 10.74
N ILE A 128 -5.46 4.40 10.32
CA ILE A 128 -6.90 4.55 10.30
C ILE A 128 -7.44 4.24 11.69
N GLY A 129 -8.30 5.13 12.21
CA GLY A 129 -8.94 4.89 13.49
C GLY A 129 -8.12 5.19 14.73
N ARG A 130 -7.02 5.93 14.59
CA ARG A 130 -6.20 6.35 15.72
C ARG A 130 -6.00 7.83 15.78
#